data_b45ec828a0420d3817e642217be77419
#
_entry.id   b45ec828a0420d3817e642217be77419
#
_cell.length_a   1.000
_cell.length_b   1.000
_cell.length_c   1.000
_cell.angle_alpha   90.00
_cell.angle_beta   90.00
_cell.angle_gamma   90.00
#
_symmetry.space_group_name_H-M   'P 1'
#
loop_
_entity.id
_entity.type
_entity.pdbx_description
1 polymer ?
#
loop_
_entity_poly.entity_id
_entity_poly.type
_entity_poly.pdbx_seq_one_letter_code
_entity_poly.pdbx_strand_id
1 'polypeptide(L)'
;MQTKMMLACVAIVFFAVVFVAGCAGTTPKTQSEKDAARDDVRAMAKQSLAQLYQNEPAAKGAVANAAGYAVFSDFGFKVMLLGGAKGKGIAVNNANKQETFMKMVELQPGLGLGAEKYRLVLIFENQGAFNKFVTSGWELGANAMAAAKDDKGAGGGSAGAVTFREGVKMYQLSDTGAIVGVSITGAKYYKDDDLN
;
A
#
# COMPACT_ATOMS: atom_id res chain seq x y z
N MET A 1 22.41 -9.02 -59.37
CA MET A 1 21.15 -9.19 -58.59
C MET A 1 21.38 -9.54 -57.13
N GLN A 2 22.64 -9.70 -56.70
CA GLN A 2 22.97 -10.05 -55.29
C GLN A 2 23.27 -8.86 -54.38
N THR A 3 23.60 -7.70 -54.92
CA THR A 3 24.00 -6.51 -54.13
C THR A 3 22.81 -5.74 -53.46
N LYS A 4 21.58 -5.94 -53.99
CA LYS A 4 20.38 -5.29 -53.43
C LYS A 4 19.74 -6.07 -52.28
N MET A 5 20.11 -7.34 -52.09
CA MET A 5 19.60 -8.19 -51.03
C MET A 5 20.39 -8.08 -49.71
N MET A 6 21.65 -7.63 -49.76
CA MET A 6 22.48 -7.42 -48.56
C MET A 6 22.19 -6.09 -47.84
N LEU A 7 21.63 -5.08 -48.52
CA LEU A 7 21.27 -3.83 -47.86
C LEU A 7 19.94 -3.90 -47.08
N ALA A 8 19.08 -4.86 -47.42
CA ALA A 8 17.80 -5.05 -46.74
C ALA A 8 17.93 -5.77 -45.38
N CYS A 9 18.96 -6.61 -45.22
CA CYS A 9 19.18 -7.34 -43.98
C CYS A 9 19.87 -6.50 -42.88
N VAL A 10 20.60 -5.45 -43.23
CA VAL A 10 21.28 -4.57 -42.26
C VAL A 10 20.31 -3.56 -41.61
N ALA A 11 19.23 -3.20 -42.31
CA ALA A 11 18.24 -2.26 -41.80
C ALA A 11 17.26 -2.88 -40.76
N ILE A 12 17.13 -4.20 -40.72
CA ILE A 12 16.21 -4.90 -39.81
C ILE A 12 16.85 -5.17 -38.42
N VAL A 13 18.19 -5.22 -38.36
CA VAL A 13 18.90 -5.48 -37.08
C VAL A 13 19.04 -4.23 -36.21
N PHE A 14 18.87 -3.03 -36.80
CA PHE A 14 19.01 -1.77 -36.02
C PHE A 14 17.73 -1.27 -35.36
N PHE A 15 16.57 -1.93 -35.58
CA PHE A 15 15.28 -1.51 -35.03
C PHE A 15 14.80 -2.33 -33.80
N ALA A 16 15.61 -3.29 -33.35
CA ALA A 16 15.24 -4.21 -32.28
C ALA A 16 15.89 -3.90 -30.90
N VAL A 17 16.57 -2.76 -30.74
CA VAL A 17 17.32 -2.45 -29.49
C VAL A 17 16.76 -1.26 -28.71
N VAL A 18 15.55 -0.80 -28.96
CA VAL A 18 14.96 0.31 -28.19
C VAL A 18 13.58 -0.08 -27.69
N PHE A 19 13.46 -1.09 -26.80
CA PHE A 19 12.28 -1.26 -25.94
C PHE A 19 12.59 -2.20 -24.78
N VAL A 20 13.53 -1.82 -23.93
CA VAL A 20 13.58 -2.30 -22.54
C VAL A 20 13.86 -1.09 -21.65
N ALA A 21 13.01 -0.08 -21.71
CA ALA A 21 12.82 0.82 -20.60
C ALA A 21 11.79 0.15 -19.67
N GLY A 22 12.23 -0.90 -18.99
CA GLY A 22 11.45 -1.48 -17.91
C GLY A 22 11.21 -0.39 -16.87
N CYS A 23 9.96 -0.21 -16.46
CA CYS A 23 9.59 0.51 -15.25
C CYS A 23 10.19 -0.20 -14.03
N ALA A 24 11.49 -0.13 -13.86
CA ALA A 24 12.12 -0.32 -12.57
C ALA A 24 11.70 0.90 -11.76
N GLY A 25 10.89 0.70 -10.72
CA GLY A 25 10.57 1.76 -9.78
C GLY A 25 11.88 2.33 -9.25
N THR A 26 12.29 3.47 -9.79
CA THR A 26 13.56 4.11 -9.45
C THR A 26 13.48 4.56 -8.01
N THR A 27 14.39 4.04 -7.18
CA THR A 27 14.63 4.59 -5.83
C THR A 27 15.03 6.06 -6.00
N PRO A 28 14.43 7.00 -5.25
CA PRO A 28 14.81 8.41 -5.35
C PRO A 28 16.31 8.58 -5.09
N LYS A 29 17.02 9.19 -6.03
CA LYS A 29 18.48 9.33 -5.96
C LYS A 29 18.92 10.70 -5.43
N THR A 30 18.15 11.73 -5.75
CA THR A 30 18.44 13.12 -5.35
C THR A 30 17.52 13.55 -4.21
N GLN A 31 17.94 14.59 -3.47
CA GLN A 31 17.10 15.16 -2.41
C GLN A 31 15.78 15.68 -2.94
N SER A 32 15.79 16.34 -4.10
CA SER A 32 14.57 16.83 -4.75
C SER A 32 13.60 15.69 -5.14
N GLU A 33 14.12 14.56 -5.62
CA GLU A 33 13.29 13.38 -5.91
C GLU A 33 12.72 12.75 -4.64
N LYS A 34 13.49 12.76 -3.54
CA LYS A 34 13.00 12.30 -2.24
C LYS A 34 11.88 13.20 -1.71
N ASP A 35 12.05 14.52 -1.81
CA ASP A 35 11.05 15.47 -1.34
C ASP A 35 9.77 15.38 -2.17
N ALA A 36 9.86 15.28 -3.49
CA ALA A 36 8.71 15.02 -4.35
C ALA A 36 8.00 13.71 -3.99
N ALA A 37 8.75 12.62 -3.75
CA ALA A 37 8.18 11.34 -3.36
C ALA A 37 7.49 11.40 -1.98
N ARG A 38 8.02 12.17 -1.02
CA ARG A 38 7.37 12.41 0.28
C ARG A 38 6.06 13.18 0.11
N ASP A 39 6.04 14.21 -0.73
CA ASP A 39 4.86 15.02 -0.99
C ASP A 39 3.76 14.21 -1.70
N ASP A 40 4.11 13.33 -2.63
CA ASP A 40 3.18 12.39 -3.26
C ASP A 40 2.52 11.48 -2.22
N VAL A 41 3.31 10.93 -1.28
CA VAL A 41 2.78 10.05 -0.21
C VAL A 41 1.87 10.85 0.74
N ARG A 42 2.22 12.08 1.10
CA ARG A 42 1.37 12.97 1.92
C ARG A 42 0.06 13.31 1.22
N ALA A 43 0.11 13.63 -0.07
CA ALA A 43 -1.07 13.92 -0.87
C ALA A 43 -2.00 12.71 -0.97
N MET A 44 -1.45 11.53 -1.22
CA MET A 44 -2.17 10.26 -1.22
C MET A 44 -2.85 10.00 0.14
N ALA A 45 -2.14 10.17 1.24
CA ALA A 45 -2.68 9.95 2.58
C ALA A 45 -3.83 10.93 2.89
N LYS A 46 -3.66 12.21 2.57
CA LYS A 46 -4.72 13.23 2.73
C LYS A 46 -5.97 12.89 1.92
N GLN A 47 -5.80 12.48 0.66
CA GLN A 47 -6.92 12.07 -0.20
C GLN A 47 -7.63 10.83 0.36
N SER A 48 -6.88 9.82 0.80
CA SER A 48 -7.43 8.59 1.36
C SER A 48 -8.24 8.84 2.64
N LEU A 49 -7.72 9.69 3.54
CA LEU A 49 -8.44 10.09 4.74
C LEU A 49 -9.71 10.90 4.41
N ALA A 50 -9.65 11.80 3.43
CA ALA A 50 -10.83 12.54 3.00
C ALA A 50 -11.93 11.61 2.48
N GLN A 51 -11.57 10.63 1.65
CA GLN A 51 -12.51 9.62 1.16
C GLN A 51 -13.06 8.73 2.29
N LEU A 52 -12.21 8.31 3.23
CA LEU A 52 -12.65 7.57 4.41
C LEU A 52 -13.69 8.37 5.20
N TYR A 53 -13.44 9.65 5.47
CA TYR A 53 -14.35 10.49 6.27
C TYR A 53 -15.66 10.81 5.56
N GLN A 54 -15.68 10.80 4.23
CA GLN A 54 -16.91 10.94 3.45
C GLN A 54 -17.81 9.70 3.56
N ASN A 55 -17.19 8.51 3.53
CA ASN A 55 -17.93 7.24 3.57
C ASN A 55 -18.22 6.76 5.00
N GLU A 56 -17.36 7.10 5.95
CA GLU A 56 -17.44 6.73 7.36
C GLU A 56 -17.09 7.95 8.25
N PRO A 57 -18.05 8.84 8.51
CA PRO A 57 -17.82 10.06 9.31
C PRO A 57 -17.28 9.79 10.72
N ALA A 58 -17.62 8.63 11.32
CA ALA A 58 -17.13 8.23 12.63
C ALA A 58 -15.62 7.99 12.65
N ALA A 59 -15.05 7.61 11.50
CA ALA A 59 -13.61 7.40 11.35
C ALA A 59 -12.79 8.67 11.61
N LYS A 60 -13.35 9.86 11.35
CA LYS A 60 -12.68 11.13 11.63
C LYS A 60 -12.36 11.30 13.12
N GLY A 61 -13.33 11.00 13.97
CA GLY A 61 -13.12 11.00 15.42
C GLY A 61 -12.15 9.91 15.86
N ALA A 62 -12.26 8.71 15.29
CA ALA A 62 -11.36 7.60 15.61
C ALA A 62 -9.90 7.93 15.26
N VAL A 63 -9.62 8.50 14.09
CA VAL A 63 -8.28 8.94 13.68
C VAL A 63 -7.76 10.05 14.58
N ALA A 64 -8.60 11.05 14.91
CA ALA A 64 -8.19 12.21 15.70
C ALA A 64 -7.82 11.83 17.15
N ASN A 65 -8.53 10.88 17.75
CA ASN A 65 -8.34 10.45 19.15
C ASN A 65 -7.36 9.29 19.31
N ALA A 66 -6.88 8.71 18.21
CA ALA A 66 -5.90 7.63 18.22
C ALA A 66 -4.50 8.12 18.63
N ALA A 67 -3.64 7.21 19.09
CA ALA A 67 -2.22 7.49 19.31
C ALA A 67 -1.51 7.86 18.01
N GLY A 68 -1.94 7.27 16.89
CA GLY A 68 -1.45 7.55 15.56
C GLY A 68 -2.24 6.80 14.50
N TYR A 69 -1.92 7.04 13.26
CA TYR A 69 -2.52 6.35 12.12
C TYR A 69 -1.48 6.08 11.04
N ALA A 70 -1.76 5.16 10.16
CA ALA A 70 -0.96 4.96 8.94
C ALA A 70 -1.87 4.81 7.73
N VAL A 71 -1.40 5.31 6.59
CA VAL A 71 -2.13 5.24 5.31
C VAL A 71 -1.20 4.67 4.26
N PHE A 72 -1.69 3.68 3.54
CA PHE A 72 -0.97 3.05 2.43
C PHE A 72 -1.82 3.11 1.16
N SER A 73 -1.14 3.31 0.03
CA SER A 73 -1.69 3.02 -1.29
C SER A 73 -0.94 1.83 -1.85
N ASP A 74 -1.68 0.87 -2.32
CA ASP A 74 -1.14 -0.34 -2.90
C ASP A 74 -1.53 -0.50 -4.35
N PHE A 75 -0.65 -1.14 -5.12
CA PHE A 75 -0.89 -1.56 -6.48
C PHE A 75 -0.46 -3.02 -6.61
N GLY A 76 -1.46 -3.88 -6.78
CA GLY A 76 -1.27 -5.31 -6.97
C GLY A 76 -1.65 -5.78 -8.35
N PHE A 77 -1.09 -6.90 -8.74
CA PHE A 77 -1.57 -7.65 -9.87
C PHE A 77 -1.56 -9.15 -9.57
N LYS A 78 -2.52 -9.86 -10.15
CA LYS A 78 -2.65 -11.31 -10.06
C LYS A 78 -2.45 -11.94 -11.41
N VAL A 79 -1.60 -12.96 -11.48
CA VAL A 79 -1.42 -13.80 -12.66
C VAL A 79 -1.55 -15.27 -12.23
N MET A 80 -2.62 -15.91 -12.64
CA MET A 80 -2.94 -17.30 -12.30
C MET A 80 -3.09 -17.54 -10.79
N LEU A 81 -2.11 -18.22 -10.16
CA LEU A 81 -2.16 -18.66 -8.74
C LEU A 81 -1.43 -17.74 -7.78
N LEU A 82 -0.63 -16.81 -8.29
CA LEU A 82 0.22 -15.94 -7.51
C LEU A 82 0.00 -14.47 -7.90
N GLY A 83 -0.21 -13.65 -6.92
CA GLY A 83 -0.25 -12.21 -7.04
C GLY A 83 0.65 -11.58 -6.00
N GLY A 84 1.03 -10.36 -6.25
CA GLY A 84 1.77 -9.55 -5.30
C GLY A 84 1.41 -8.08 -5.45
N ALA A 85 1.53 -7.36 -4.37
CA ALA A 85 1.32 -5.94 -4.35
C ALA A 85 2.48 -5.24 -3.65
N LYS A 86 2.79 -4.02 -4.08
CA LYS A 86 3.75 -3.14 -3.45
C LYS A 86 3.08 -1.81 -3.18
N GLY A 87 3.25 -1.31 -1.97
CA GLY A 87 2.65 -0.07 -1.54
C GLY A 87 3.65 0.88 -0.88
N LYS A 88 3.31 2.16 -0.94
CA LYS A 88 3.96 3.23 -0.19
C LYS A 88 2.96 3.80 0.79
N GLY A 89 3.46 4.26 1.93
CA GLY A 89 2.61 4.82 2.95
C GLY A 89 3.34 5.74 3.91
N ILE A 90 2.56 6.28 4.82
CA ILE A 90 3.03 7.17 5.88
C ILE A 90 2.33 6.79 7.18
N ALA A 91 3.09 6.74 8.26
CA ALA A 91 2.57 6.66 9.61
C ALA A 91 2.76 8.01 10.31
N VAL A 92 1.73 8.49 10.98
CA VAL A 92 1.72 9.80 11.66
C VAL A 92 1.38 9.61 13.12
N ASN A 93 2.26 10.09 14.00
CA ASN A 93 2.03 10.15 15.44
C ASN A 93 1.15 11.36 15.76
N ASN A 94 0.00 11.15 16.39
CA ASN A 94 -0.92 12.24 16.67
C ASN A 94 -0.44 13.21 17.76
N ALA A 95 0.39 12.76 18.70
CA ALA A 95 0.86 13.60 19.79
C ALA A 95 1.88 14.66 19.33
N ASN A 96 2.84 14.29 18.48
CA ASN A 96 3.92 15.17 18.05
C ASN A 96 3.94 15.46 16.54
N LYS A 97 2.98 14.90 15.78
CA LYS A 97 2.86 15.02 14.33
C LYS A 97 4.07 14.49 13.54
N GLN A 98 4.88 13.67 14.19
CA GLN A 98 6.01 13.05 13.53
C GLN A 98 5.53 12.07 12.44
N GLU A 99 6.10 12.20 11.27
CA GLU A 99 5.86 11.35 10.11
C GLU A 99 6.94 10.28 9.98
N THR A 100 6.54 9.08 9.64
CA THR A 100 7.44 7.98 9.26
C THR A 100 6.96 7.42 7.93
N PHE A 101 7.78 7.52 6.91
CA PHE A 101 7.48 6.95 5.60
C PHE A 101 7.71 5.44 5.63
N MET A 102 6.77 4.69 5.08
CA MET A 102 6.71 3.25 5.16
C MET A 102 6.53 2.63 3.77
N LYS A 103 6.99 1.41 3.62
CA LYS A 103 6.72 0.54 2.47
C LYS A 103 5.85 -0.64 2.90
N MET A 104 5.10 -1.16 1.94
CA MET A 104 4.32 -2.37 2.10
C MET A 104 4.59 -3.32 0.94
N VAL A 105 4.66 -4.61 1.23
CA VAL A 105 4.59 -5.68 0.23
C VAL A 105 3.53 -6.67 0.67
N GLU A 106 2.75 -7.16 -0.26
CA GLU A 106 1.69 -8.12 -0.01
C GLU A 106 1.82 -9.31 -0.95
N LEU A 107 1.51 -10.48 -0.42
CA LEU A 107 1.31 -11.70 -1.19
C LEU A 107 -0.18 -11.95 -1.31
N GLN A 108 -0.67 -12.07 -2.52
CA GLN A 108 -2.07 -12.34 -2.82
C GLN A 108 -2.21 -13.73 -3.46
N PRO A 109 -2.26 -14.81 -2.66
CA PRO A 109 -2.54 -16.13 -3.18
C PRO A 109 -3.98 -16.20 -3.68
N GLY A 110 -4.22 -16.87 -4.80
CA GLY A 110 -5.55 -17.07 -5.35
C GLY A 110 -5.59 -17.07 -6.87
N LEU A 111 -6.62 -17.75 -7.40
CA LEU A 111 -6.90 -17.77 -8.83
C LEU A 111 -7.40 -16.39 -9.29
N GLY A 112 -6.81 -15.86 -10.35
CA GLY A 112 -7.31 -14.64 -10.98
C GLY A 112 -6.30 -14.02 -11.95
N LEU A 113 -6.83 -13.16 -12.80
CA LEU A 113 -6.08 -12.23 -13.64
C LEU A 113 -6.62 -10.84 -13.36
N GLY A 114 -5.75 -9.90 -13.05
CA GLY A 114 -6.19 -8.51 -12.87
C GLY A 114 -5.18 -7.64 -12.13
N ALA A 115 -5.34 -6.34 -12.31
CA ALA A 115 -4.68 -5.32 -11.51
C ALA A 115 -5.70 -4.77 -10.51
N GLU A 116 -5.30 -4.65 -9.27
CA GLU A 116 -6.12 -4.10 -8.21
C GLU A 116 -5.37 -2.96 -7.54
N LYS A 117 -6.09 -1.87 -7.30
CA LYS A 117 -5.61 -0.76 -6.50
C LYS A 117 -6.52 -0.60 -5.30
N TYR A 118 -5.92 -0.48 -4.15
CA TYR A 118 -6.66 -0.17 -2.93
C TYR A 118 -5.82 0.69 -2.00
N ARG A 119 -6.47 1.21 -0.98
CA ARG A 119 -5.84 2.01 0.06
C ARG A 119 -6.19 1.42 1.41
N LEU A 120 -5.24 1.46 2.31
CA LEU A 120 -5.41 0.99 3.68
C LEU A 120 -5.24 2.16 4.62
N VAL A 121 -6.13 2.23 5.61
CA VAL A 121 -6.01 3.16 6.75
C VAL A 121 -5.98 2.33 8.02
N LEU A 122 -4.85 2.38 8.73
CA LEU A 122 -4.68 1.76 10.04
C LEU A 122 -4.78 2.83 11.12
N ILE A 123 -5.54 2.54 12.18
CA ILE A 123 -5.73 3.43 13.32
C ILE A 123 -5.20 2.72 14.55
N PHE A 124 -4.24 3.32 15.24
CA PHE A 124 -3.59 2.79 16.42
C PHE A 124 -4.17 3.42 17.68
N GLU A 125 -4.93 2.67 18.44
CA GLU A 125 -5.60 3.17 19.66
C GLU A 125 -4.61 3.44 20.80
N ASN A 126 -3.44 2.80 20.79
CA ASN A 126 -2.41 2.98 21.80
C ASN A 126 -1.02 3.22 21.23
N GLN A 127 -0.21 3.97 21.98
CA GLN A 127 1.13 4.39 21.57
C GLN A 127 2.10 3.19 21.43
N GLY A 128 1.91 2.14 22.21
CA GLY A 128 2.76 0.95 22.16
C GLY A 128 2.64 0.22 20.81
N ALA A 129 1.40 0.04 20.32
CA ALA A 129 1.14 -0.55 19.02
C ALA A 129 1.70 0.32 17.88
N PHE A 130 1.49 1.65 17.96
CA PHE A 130 2.04 2.59 16.98
C PHE A 130 3.57 2.57 16.94
N ASN A 131 4.22 2.69 18.08
CA ASN A 131 5.69 2.68 18.16
C ASN A 131 6.28 1.37 17.62
N LYS A 132 5.71 0.23 18.00
CA LYS A 132 6.15 -1.07 17.47
C LYS A 132 6.00 -1.14 15.96
N PHE A 133 4.92 -0.60 15.40
CA PHE A 133 4.70 -0.57 13.96
C PHE A 133 5.77 0.24 13.22
N VAL A 134 6.07 1.46 13.67
CA VAL A 134 7.02 2.34 12.98
C VAL A 134 8.50 1.95 13.18
N THR A 135 8.83 1.25 14.28
CA THR A 135 10.21 0.84 14.56
C THR A 135 10.55 -0.53 14.00
N SER A 136 9.68 -1.51 14.22
CA SER A 136 9.95 -2.91 13.86
C SER A 136 9.23 -3.34 12.59
N GLY A 137 8.28 -2.54 12.12
CA GLY A 137 7.35 -2.95 11.08
C GLY A 137 6.40 -4.06 11.56
N TRP A 138 5.62 -4.58 10.64
CA TRP A 138 4.77 -5.74 10.88
C TRP A 138 4.86 -6.73 9.75
N GLU A 139 4.79 -7.99 10.11
CA GLU A 139 4.63 -9.09 9.18
C GLU A 139 3.34 -9.84 9.51
N LEU A 140 2.51 -10.03 8.52
CA LEU A 140 1.23 -10.68 8.59
C LEU A 140 1.31 -11.99 7.82
N GLY A 141 1.28 -13.08 8.53
CA GLY A 141 1.10 -14.39 7.91
C GLY A 141 -0.37 -14.59 7.46
N ALA A 142 -0.57 -15.50 6.51
CA ALA A 142 -1.89 -15.86 5.98
C ALA A 142 -2.94 -16.22 7.05
N ASN A 143 -2.52 -16.70 8.20
CA ASN A 143 -3.40 -17.11 9.31
C ASN A 143 -3.81 -15.98 10.24
N ALA A 144 -3.12 -14.81 10.20
CA ALA A 144 -3.40 -13.71 11.11
C ALA A 144 -4.77 -13.06 10.86
N MET A 145 -5.22 -13.05 9.61
CA MET A 145 -6.53 -12.52 9.21
C MET A 145 -7.67 -13.51 9.46
N ALA A 146 -7.40 -14.81 9.43
CA ALA A 146 -8.39 -15.81 9.79
C ALA A 146 -8.75 -15.68 11.29
N ALA A 147 -7.76 -15.50 12.16
CA ALA A 147 -7.97 -15.32 13.60
C ALA A 147 -8.74 -14.02 13.92
N ALA A 148 -8.50 -12.92 13.19
CA ALA A 148 -9.24 -11.67 13.36
C ALA A 148 -10.72 -11.76 12.95
N LYS A 149 -11.09 -12.74 12.12
CA LYS A 149 -12.49 -13.01 11.74
C LYS A 149 -13.22 -13.89 12.75
N ASP A 150 -12.51 -14.72 13.49
CA ASP A 150 -13.12 -15.71 14.40
C ASP A 150 -13.47 -15.13 15.77
N ASP A 151 -12.78 -14.09 16.25
CA ASP A 151 -12.94 -13.62 17.64
C ASP A 151 -14.21 -12.79 17.91
N LYS A 152 -14.84 -12.22 16.91
CA LYS A 152 -16.16 -11.53 17.04
C LYS A 152 -16.85 -11.39 15.70
N GLY A 153 -17.30 -12.42 15.07
CA GLY A 153 -18.12 -12.38 13.87
C GLY A 153 -18.02 -11.06 13.08
N ALA A 154 -17.81 -11.01 11.81
CA ALA A 154 -17.73 -9.81 11.00
C ALA A 154 -18.83 -8.80 11.39
N GLY A 155 -18.57 -7.85 12.29
CA GLY A 155 -19.64 -6.94 12.72
C GLY A 155 -19.50 -6.18 14.02
N GLY A 156 -18.38 -6.14 14.67
CA GLY A 156 -18.24 -5.40 15.94
C GLY A 156 -17.49 -4.05 15.84
N GLY A 157 -17.78 -3.24 14.87
CA GLY A 157 -17.22 -1.89 14.72
C GLY A 157 -18.05 -1.09 13.73
N SER A 158 -17.89 0.24 13.69
CA SER A 158 -18.48 1.10 12.67
C SER A 158 -18.35 0.44 11.29
N ALA A 159 -19.38 0.55 10.45
CA ALA A 159 -19.46 -0.10 9.16
C ALA A 159 -18.13 0.01 8.39
N GLY A 160 -17.50 -1.13 8.11
CA GLY A 160 -16.28 -1.21 7.31
C GLY A 160 -14.94 -1.30 8.05
N ALA A 161 -14.87 -1.02 9.36
CA ALA A 161 -13.63 -1.25 10.13
C ALA A 161 -13.50 -2.71 10.53
N VAL A 162 -12.32 -3.26 10.35
CA VAL A 162 -11.94 -4.57 10.90
C VAL A 162 -10.94 -4.37 12.04
N THR A 163 -11.20 -4.97 13.19
CA THR A 163 -10.18 -5.05 14.25
C THR A 163 -9.13 -6.03 13.78
N PHE A 164 -7.98 -5.50 13.47
CA PHE A 164 -6.88 -6.24 12.87
C PHE A 164 -5.99 -6.91 13.92
N ARG A 165 -5.76 -6.21 15.01
CA ARG A 165 -5.06 -6.63 16.23
C ARG A 165 -5.65 -5.88 17.39
N GLU A 166 -5.34 -6.33 18.61
CA GLU A 166 -5.68 -5.56 19.81
C GLU A 166 -5.14 -4.12 19.68
N GLY A 167 -6.03 -3.14 19.81
CA GLY A 167 -5.71 -1.73 19.70
C GLY A 167 -5.40 -1.23 18.27
N VAL A 168 -5.75 -1.99 17.22
CA VAL A 168 -5.55 -1.55 15.83
C VAL A 168 -6.77 -1.86 14.98
N LYS A 169 -7.35 -0.81 14.42
CA LYS A 169 -8.42 -0.87 13.44
C LYS A 169 -7.88 -0.64 12.03
N MET A 170 -8.48 -1.29 11.05
CA MET A 170 -8.11 -1.17 9.65
C MET A 170 -9.36 -0.94 8.80
N TYR A 171 -9.25 0.00 7.87
CA TYR A 171 -10.18 0.22 6.77
C TYR A 171 -9.47 -0.06 5.45
N GLN A 172 -10.17 -0.72 4.54
CA GLN A 172 -9.74 -0.87 3.16
C GLN A 172 -10.68 -0.08 2.26
N LEU A 173 -10.10 0.74 1.39
CA LEU A 173 -10.82 1.55 0.41
C LEU A 173 -10.46 1.06 -0.99
N SER A 174 -11.44 0.96 -1.86
CA SER A 174 -11.22 0.72 -3.29
C SER A 174 -10.54 1.92 -3.94
N ASP A 175 -10.16 1.79 -5.20
CA ASP A 175 -9.58 2.90 -5.99
C ASP A 175 -10.55 4.10 -6.09
N THR A 176 -11.86 3.83 -6.12
CA THR A 176 -12.90 4.86 -6.10
C THR A 176 -13.18 5.46 -4.72
N GLY A 177 -12.54 4.94 -3.68
CA GLY A 177 -12.68 5.39 -2.29
C GLY A 177 -13.79 4.72 -1.51
N ALA A 178 -14.59 3.83 -2.11
CA ALA A 178 -15.60 3.07 -1.38
C ALA A 178 -14.94 2.14 -0.35
N ILE A 179 -15.53 2.04 0.84
CA ILE A 179 -15.07 1.08 1.86
C ILE A 179 -15.42 -0.33 1.37
N VAL A 180 -14.44 -1.20 1.38
CA VAL A 180 -14.58 -2.61 0.98
C VAL A 180 -14.14 -3.53 2.11
N GLY A 181 -14.53 -4.80 2.03
CA GLY A 181 -14.08 -5.79 2.99
C GLY A 181 -12.56 -6.00 2.94
N VAL A 182 -11.92 -6.07 4.10
CA VAL A 182 -10.47 -6.31 4.18
C VAL A 182 -10.16 -7.74 3.74
N SER A 183 -9.33 -7.88 2.71
CA SER A 183 -8.98 -9.16 2.08
C SER A 183 -7.48 -9.47 2.05
N ILE A 184 -6.70 -8.82 2.92
CA ILE A 184 -5.24 -8.99 2.98
C ILE A 184 -4.91 -10.39 3.49
N THR A 185 -4.14 -11.16 2.73
CA THR A 185 -3.80 -12.54 3.07
C THR A 185 -2.42 -12.66 3.70
N GLY A 186 -1.46 -11.85 3.27
CA GLY A 186 -0.13 -11.78 3.85
C GLY A 186 0.52 -10.48 3.44
N ALA A 187 0.98 -9.70 4.41
CA ALA A 187 1.60 -8.42 4.14
C ALA A 187 2.77 -8.16 5.09
N LYS A 188 3.77 -7.45 4.58
CA LYS A 188 4.89 -6.95 5.38
C LYS A 188 4.95 -5.44 5.24
N TYR A 189 4.94 -4.77 6.39
CA TYR A 189 5.10 -3.32 6.52
C TYR A 189 6.45 -3.03 7.13
N TYR A 190 7.18 -2.07 6.57
CA TYR A 190 8.52 -1.72 7.04
C TYR A 190 8.84 -0.27 6.70
N LYS A 191 9.81 0.29 7.42
CA LYS A 191 10.27 1.66 7.23
C LYS A 191 10.89 1.85 5.85
N ASP A 192 10.60 2.97 5.20
CA ASP A 192 11.24 3.37 3.95
C ASP A 192 12.50 4.17 4.27
N ASP A 193 13.66 3.51 4.29
CA ASP A 193 14.93 4.15 4.63
C ASP A 193 15.36 5.22 3.61
N ASP A 194 14.83 5.18 2.39
CA ASP A 194 15.13 6.18 1.36
C ASP A 194 14.41 7.51 1.62
N LEU A 195 13.26 7.48 2.30
CA LEU A 195 12.40 8.65 2.53
C LEU A 195 12.44 9.18 3.97
N ASN A 196 13.05 8.48 4.92
CA ASN A 196 13.17 8.93 6.31
C ASN A 196 14.48 9.65 6.59
#